data_9aeeecbbcbf2efaf93fbb1e1ea86ebc4
#
_entry.id   9aeeecbbcbf2efaf93fbb1e1ea86ebc4
#
_cell.length_a   1.000
_cell.length_b   1.000
_cell.length_c   1.000
_cell.angle_alpha   90.00
_cell.angle_beta   90.00
_cell.angle_gamma   90.00
#
_symmetry.space_group_name_H-M   'P 1'
#
loop_
_entity.id
_entity.type
_entity.pdbx_description
1 polymer ?
#
loop_
_entity_poly.entity_id
_entity_poly.type
_entity_poly.pdbx_seq_one_letter_code
_entity_poly.pdbx_strand_id
1 'polypeptide(L)'
;YYVNDAGRQMDILATSTYLRYLELCGESIVFPTNAYQGDYVKDIAKPIKKQHGDSLKTAWEHMLLNVPADAEYQIDANGEKVCVSGDKEAHIDGLIANAKANLGDNYQIFHEAALSTILADIQDDLADFNVHFDQWFSEKSIQDAIVPALELLEQRGFLYQKDGNLWFKSTEFGDEKDRVVRRANGQFTYFASDIAYHKDKLDRGYDKIIDVWGSDHHGYIKRVKAALTAMGY
;
A
#
# COMPACT_ATOMS: atom_id res chain seq x y z
N TYR A 1 -7.83 13.88 -1.38
CA TYR A 1 -7.83 12.53 -0.81
C TYR A 1 -6.51 11.83 -1.12
N TYR A 2 -5.88 11.20 -0.12
CA TYR A 2 -4.68 10.38 -0.30
C TYR A 2 -5.09 8.92 -0.53
N VAL A 3 -4.76 8.40 -1.70
CA VAL A 3 -5.09 7.03 -2.10
C VAL A 3 -3.90 6.12 -1.76
N ASN A 4 -4.09 5.22 -0.80
CA ASN A 4 -3.09 4.21 -0.43
C ASN A 4 -3.18 3.04 -1.43
N ASP A 5 -2.73 3.27 -2.66
CA ASP A 5 -2.73 2.33 -3.77
C ASP A 5 -1.40 1.58 -3.95
N ALA A 6 -0.47 1.79 -3.04
CA ALA A 6 0.79 1.07 -2.96
C ALA A 6 0.80 0.13 -1.75
N GLY A 7 1.49 -0.98 -1.88
CA GLY A 7 1.78 -1.85 -0.75
C GLY A 7 0.88 -3.07 -0.61
N ARG A 8 1.14 -3.80 0.47
CA ARG A 8 0.64 -5.16 0.72
C ARG A 8 -0.88 -5.28 0.74
N GLN A 9 -1.61 -4.29 1.27
CA GLN A 9 -3.08 -4.35 1.35
C GLN A 9 -3.73 -4.36 -0.03
N MET A 10 -3.18 -3.61 -0.98
CA MET A 10 -3.62 -3.65 -2.37
C MET A 10 -3.30 -5.00 -3.03
N ASP A 11 -2.14 -5.58 -2.72
CA ASP A 11 -1.80 -6.93 -3.20
C ASP A 11 -2.77 -7.99 -2.64
N ILE A 12 -3.17 -7.88 -1.36
CA ILE A 12 -4.18 -8.77 -0.77
C ILE A 12 -5.51 -8.63 -1.52
N LEU A 13 -5.96 -7.41 -1.79
CA LEU A 13 -7.22 -7.17 -2.50
C LEU A 13 -7.17 -7.68 -3.95
N ALA A 14 -6.10 -7.39 -4.67
CA ALA A 14 -5.90 -7.87 -6.04
C ALA A 14 -5.86 -9.41 -6.10
N THR A 15 -5.14 -10.04 -5.18
CA THR A 15 -5.09 -11.50 -5.08
C THR A 15 -6.45 -12.07 -4.69
N SER A 16 -7.19 -11.47 -3.76
CA SER A 16 -8.55 -11.88 -3.41
C SER A 16 -9.48 -11.81 -4.63
N THR A 17 -9.35 -10.76 -5.45
CA THR A 17 -10.10 -10.62 -6.71
C THR A 17 -9.73 -11.72 -7.70
N TYR A 18 -8.44 -12.05 -7.79
CA TYR A 18 -7.99 -13.16 -8.62
C TYR A 18 -8.53 -14.53 -8.14
N LEU A 19 -8.54 -14.78 -6.84
CA LEU A 19 -9.12 -16.00 -6.29
C LEU A 19 -10.63 -16.11 -6.60
N ARG A 20 -11.38 -15.01 -6.53
CA ARG A 20 -12.79 -14.97 -6.95
C ARG A 20 -12.96 -15.22 -8.46
N TYR A 21 -12.03 -14.72 -9.28
CA TYR A 21 -12.02 -15.05 -10.70
C TYR A 21 -11.76 -16.56 -10.93
N LEU A 22 -10.84 -17.19 -10.19
CA LEU A 22 -10.61 -18.63 -10.29
C LEU A 22 -11.85 -19.46 -9.88
N GLU A 23 -12.58 -19.04 -8.82
CA GLU A 23 -13.88 -19.66 -8.48
C GLU A 23 -14.87 -19.54 -9.64
N LEU A 24 -14.95 -18.40 -10.32
CA LEU A 24 -15.79 -18.21 -11.50
C LEU A 24 -15.33 -19.04 -12.71
N CYS A 25 -14.07 -19.47 -12.74
CA CYS A 25 -13.51 -20.40 -13.71
C CYS A 25 -13.71 -21.88 -13.31
N GLY A 26 -14.41 -22.15 -12.20
CA GLY A 26 -14.73 -23.50 -11.74
C GLY A 26 -13.70 -24.13 -10.82
N GLU A 27 -12.71 -23.38 -10.31
CA GLU A 27 -11.80 -23.88 -9.28
C GLU A 27 -12.50 -23.98 -7.92
N SER A 28 -12.21 -25.06 -7.18
CA SER A 28 -12.70 -25.25 -5.81
C SER A 28 -11.70 -24.67 -4.82
N ILE A 29 -11.94 -23.44 -4.37
CA ILE A 29 -11.01 -22.67 -3.53
C ILE A 29 -11.47 -22.69 -2.07
N VAL A 30 -10.56 -23.06 -1.17
CA VAL A 30 -10.70 -22.71 0.25
C VAL A 30 -10.21 -21.29 0.40
N PHE A 31 -11.13 -20.35 0.66
CA PHE A 31 -10.81 -18.93 0.64
C PHE A 31 -9.96 -18.55 1.86
N PRO A 32 -8.79 -17.90 1.66
CA PRO A 32 -7.83 -17.63 2.73
C PRO A 32 -8.39 -16.76 3.86
N THR A 33 -7.96 -17.06 5.09
CA THR A 33 -8.43 -16.35 6.30
C THR A 33 -8.11 -14.85 6.26
N ASN A 34 -6.96 -14.47 5.70
CA ASN A 34 -6.51 -13.07 5.60
C ASN A 34 -6.82 -12.41 4.24
N ALA A 35 -7.68 -13.01 3.42
CA ALA A 35 -8.14 -12.43 2.18
C ALA A 35 -9.41 -11.59 2.38
N TYR A 36 -9.70 -10.70 1.44
CA TYR A 36 -10.97 -9.95 1.41
C TYR A 36 -12.10 -10.86 0.94
N GLN A 37 -12.99 -11.25 1.86
CA GLN A 37 -13.99 -12.29 1.64
C GLN A 37 -15.37 -11.75 1.20
N GLY A 38 -15.57 -10.45 1.22
CA GLY A 38 -16.85 -9.82 0.90
C GLY A 38 -17.33 -10.11 -0.53
N ASP A 39 -18.65 -10.11 -0.74
CA ASP A 39 -19.26 -10.39 -2.06
C ASP A 39 -18.86 -9.38 -3.13
N TYR A 40 -18.56 -8.15 -2.74
CA TYR A 40 -18.06 -7.11 -3.64
C TYR A 40 -16.79 -7.53 -4.40
N VAL A 41 -15.92 -8.33 -3.78
CA VAL A 41 -14.69 -8.84 -4.44
C VAL A 41 -15.07 -9.76 -5.61
N LYS A 42 -16.13 -10.54 -5.46
CA LYS A 42 -16.66 -11.37 -6.54
C LYS A 42 -17.29 -10.52 -7.65
N ASP A 43 -17.93 -9.41 -7.27
CA ASP A 43 -18.49 -8.48 -8.24
C ASP A 43 -17.40 -7.78 -9.06
N ILE A 44 -16.25 -7.48 -8.47
CA ILE A 44 -15.06 -7.01 -9.19
C ILE A 44 -14.51 -8.07 -10.17
N ALA A 45 -14.53 -9.35 -9.80
CA ALA A 45 -14.01 -10.44 -10.63
C ALA A 45 -14.91 -10.77 -11.84
N LYS A 46 -16.24 -10.57 -11.74
CA LYS A 46 -17.21 -10.89 -12.81
C LYS A 46 -16.90 -10.22 -14.16
N PRO A 47 -16.66 -8.90 -14.26
CA PRO A 47 -16.29 -8.24 -15.49
C PRO A 47 -14.99 -8.80 -16.09
N ILE A 48 -13.99 -9.09 -15.27
CA ILE A 48 -12.72 -9.69 -15.70
C ILE A 48 -12.98 -11.06 -16.32
N LYS A 49 -13.78 -11.90 -15.66
CA LYS A 49 -14.19 -13.21 -16.19
C LYS A 49 -14.95 -13.07 -17.52
N LYS A 50 -15.85 -12.11 -17.62
CA LYS A 50 -16.59 -11.86 -18.86
C LYS A 50 -15.67 -11.45 -20.02
N GLN A 51 -14.65 -10.65 -19.74
CA GLN A 51 -13.74 -10.12 -20.76
C GLN A 51 -12.67 -11.14 -21.17
N HIS A 52 -12.11 -11.88 -20.23
CA HIS A 52 -10.94 -12.74 -20.43
C HIS A 52 -11.28 -14.24 -20.51
N GLY A 53 -12.54 -14.64 -20.22
CA GLY A 53 -12.92 -16.05 -20.16
C GLY A 53 -12.07 -16.82 -19.16
N ASP A 54 -11.43 -17.91 -19.61
CA ASP A 54 -10.53 -18.74 -18.82
C ASP A 54 -9.03 -18.47 -19.13
N SER A 55 -8.70 -17.46 -19.91
CA SER A 55 -7.33 -17.22 -20.39
C SER A 55 -6.33 -16.88 -19.28
N LEU A 56 -6.81 -16.39 -18.13
CA LEU A 56 -6.01 -16.04 -16.97
C LEU A 56 -6.12 -17.10 -15.85
N LYS A 57 -6.74 -18.25 -16.16
CA LYS A 57 -6.95 -19.33 -15.19
C LYS A 57 -5.63 -20.01 -14.85
N THR A 58 -5.40 -20.24 -13.55
CA THR A 58 -4.38 -21.11 -13.00
C THR A 58 -5.05 -22.14 -12.10
N ALA A 59 -4.62 -23.39 -12.13
CA ALA A 59 -5.13 -24.43 -11.24
C ALA A 59 -4.84 -24.06 -9.77
N TRP A 60 -5.80 -24.34 -8.89
CA TRP A 60 -5.67 -24.01 -7.47
C TRP A 60 -4.43 -24.62 -6.82
N GLU A 61 -4.07 -25.85 -7.19
CA GLU A 61 -2.87 -26.52 -6.69
C GLU A 61 -1.58 -25.76 -7.01
N HIS A 62 -1.52 -25.08 -8.15
CA HIS A 62 -0.38 -24.23 -8.51
C HIS A 62 -0.31 -22.97 -7.66
N MET A 63 -1.47 -22.44 -7.26
CA MET A 63 -1.52 -21.32 -6.34
C MET A 63 -1.02 -21.67 -4.93
N LEU A 64 -1.11 -22.95 -4.54
CA LEU A 64 -0.68 -23.44 -3.23
C LEU A 64 0.78 -23.91 -3.18
N LEU A 65 1.51 -23.91 -4.29
CA LEU A 65 2.91 -24.38 -4.32
C LEU A 65 3.80 -23.59 -3.36
N ASN A 66 4.40 -24.28 -2.40
CA ASN A 66 5.28 -23.73 -1.36
C ASN A 66 4.61 -22.64 -0.49
N VAL A 67 3.29 -22.59 -0.44
CA VAL A 67 2.56 -21.68 0.43
C VAL A 67 2.42 -22.30 1.81
N PRO A 68 2.79 -21.60 2.90
CA PRO A 68 2.54 -22.07 4.27
C PRO A 68 1.05 -22.34 4.52
N ALA A 69 0.75 -23.22 5.46
CA ALA A 69 -0.65 -23.50 5.83
C ALA A 69 -1.32 -22.23 6.37
N ASP A 70 -2.60 -22.04 6.01
CA ASP A 70 -3.42 -20.95 6.56
C ASP A 70 -3.69 -21.18 8.05
N ALA A 71 -4.04 -20.09 8.76
CA ALA A 71 -4.34 -20.16 10.19
C ALA A 71 -5.64 -20.93 10.46
N GLU A 72 -5.55 -21.90 11.37
CA GLU A 72 -6.69 -22.61 11.92
C GLU A 72 -7.03 -22.06 13.30
N TYR A 73 -8.31 -21.87 13.58
CA TYR A 73 -8.78 -21.30 14.82
C TYR A 73 -9.71 -22.26 15.56
N GLN A 74 -9.61 -22.26 16.89
CA GLN A 74 -10.54 -22.96 17.77
C GLN A 74 -11.06 -21.98 18.82
N ILE A 75 -12.24 -22.29 19.36
CA ILE A 75 -12.79 -21.55 20.51
C ILE A 75 -12.24 -22.21 21.77
N ASP A 76 -11.59 -21.42 22.61
CA ASP A 76 -11.05 -21.89 23.89
C ASP A 76 -12.15 -22.02 24.97
N ALA A 77 -11.75 -22.46 26.19
CA ALA A 77 -12.66 -22.63 27.31
C ALA A 77 -13.31 -21.31 27.80
N ASN A 78 -12.76 -20.14 27.42
CA ASN A 78 -13.26 -18.81 27.73
C ASN A 78 -14.17 -18.25 26.63
N GLY A 79 -14.35 -18.98 25.52
CA GLY A 79 -15.11 -18.53 24.36
C GLY A 79 -14.30 -17.63 23.42
N GLU A 80 -12.98 -17.55 23.56
CA GLU A 80 -12.12 -16.74 22.70
C GLU A 80 -11.61 -17.54 21.50
N LYS A 81 -11.48 -16.87 20.35
CA LYS A 81 -10.95 -17.44 19.12
C LYS A 81 -9.43 -17.45 19.16
N VAL A 82 -8.82 -18.62 19.32
CA VAL A 82 -7.36 -18.81 19.43
C VAL A 82 -6.82 -19.52 18.19
N CYS A 83 -5.74 -19.00 17.61
CA CYS A 83 -5.04 -19.66 16.52
C CYS A 83 -4.30 -20.90 17.06
N VAL A 84 -4.57 -22.08 16.52
CA VAL A 84 -3.99 -23.35 16.96
C VAL A 84 -2.91 -23.89 16.00
N SER A 85 -2.96 -23.49 14.73
CA SER A 85 -1.95 -23.88 13.73
C SER A 85 -1.95 -22.91 12.56
N GLY A 86 -0.89 -22.95 11.74
CA GLY A 86 -0.73 -22.16 10.53
C GLY A 86 -0.39 -20.69 10.78
N ASP A 87 -0.22 -19.94 9.69
CA ASP A 87 0.09 -18.51 9.68
C ASP A 87 -0.65 -17.81 8.53
N LYS A 88 -1.70 -17.08 8.85
CA LYS A 88 -2.53 -16.36 7.86
C LYS A 88 -1.75 -15.31 7.07
N GLU A 89 -0.74 -14.67 7.69
CA GLU A 89 0.07 -13.64 7.04
C GLU A 89 1.03 -14.28 6.04
N ALA A 90 1.75 -15.32 6.45
CA ALA A 90 2.65 -16.05 5.56
C ALA A 90 1.88 -16.79 4.44
N HIS A 91 0.68 -17.28 4.73
CA HIS A 91 -0.19 -17.92 3.74
C HIS A 91 -0.60 -16.94 2.63
N ILE A 92 -1.15 -15.78 2.99
CA ILE A 92 -1.58 -14.80 1.99
C ILE A 92 -0.38 -14.23 1.20
N ASP A 93 0.77 -14.02 1.84
CA ASP A 93 1.99 -13.57 1.16
C ASP A 93 2.48 -14.59 0.11
N GLY A 94 2.41 -15.87 0.44
CA GLY A 94 2.69 -16.95 -0.51
C GLY A 94 1.75 -16.96 -1.71
N LEU A 95 0.44 -16.77 -1.47
CA LEU A 95 -0.56 -16.67 -2.54
C LEU A 95 -0.35 -15.43 -3.43
N ILE A 96 0.01 -14.28 -2.85
CA ILE A 96 0.37 -13.07 -3.61
C ILE A 96 1.57 -13.33 -4.51
N ALA A 97 2.63 -13.95 -3.97
CA ALA A 97 3.82 -14.28 -4.74
C ALA A 97 3.49 -15.21 -5.92
N ASN A 98 2.68 -16.26 -5.69
CA ASN A 98 2.28 -17.19 -6.72
C ASN A 98 1.33 -16.54 -7.75
N ALA A 99 0.40 -15.68 -7.34
CA ALA A 99 -0.45 -14.93 -8.26
C ALA A 99 0.39 -14.05 -9.21
N LYS A 100 1.35 -13.30 -8.65
CA LYS A 100 2.27 -12.47 -9.45
C LYS A 100 3.12 -13.30 -10.40
N ALA A 101 3.65 -14.43 -9.94
CA ALA A 101 4.46 -15.33 -10.76
C ALA A 101 3.67 -15.98 -11.90
N ASN A 102 2.44 -16.43 -11.64
CA ASN A 102 1.60 -17.09 -12.64
C ASN A 102 1.01 -16.12 -13.68
N LEU A 103 0.64 -14.92 -13.26
CA LEU A 103 -0.01 -13.92 -14.13
C LEU A 103 0.99 -13.01 -14.83
N GLY A 104 2.19 -12.80 -14.28
CA GLY A 104 3.12 -11.79 -14.80
C GLY A 104 2.45 -10.42 -14.89
N ASP A 105 2.56 -9.75 -16.04
CA ASP A 105 1.98 -8.43 -16.27
C ASP A 105 0.43 -8.42 -16.15
N ASN A 106 -0.22 -9.55 -16.36
CA ASN A 106 -1.68 -9.65 -16.21
C ASN A 106 -2.15 -9.51 -14.76
N TYR A 107 -1.26 -9.58 -13.77
CA TYR A 107 -1.61 -9.30 -12.37
C TYR A 107 -2.17 -7.88 -12.21
N GLN A 108 -1.71 -6.92 -13.04
CA GLN A 108 -2.21 -5.55 -13.03
C GLN A 108 -3.70 -5.46 -13.37
N ILE A 109 -4.25 -6.36 -14.16
CA ILE A 109 -5.69 -6.39 -14.50
C ILE A 109 -6.53 -6.50 -13.21
N PHE A 110 -6.13 -7.39 -12.30
CA PHE A 110 -6.82 -7.59 -11.02
C PHE A 110 -6.56 -6.44 -10.05
N HIS A 111 -5.35 -5.91 -10.02
CA HIS A 111 -4.98 -4.78 -9.19
C HIS A 111 -5.76 -3.51 -9.58
N GLU A 112 -5.77 -3.18 -10.87
CA GLU A 112 -6.45 -1.98 -11.39
C GLU A 112 -7.98 -2.09 -11.27
N ALA A 113 -8.55 -3.26 -11.56
CA ALA A 113 -9.98 -3.47 -11.40
C ALA A 113 -10.41 -3.34 -9.93
N ALA A 114 -9.65 -3.90 -9.01
CA ALA A 114 -9.89 -3.80 -7.58
C ALA A 114 -9.78 -2.35 -7.10
N LEU A 115 -8.69 -1.66 -7.45
CA LEU A 115 -8.45 -0.27 -7.07
C LEU A 115 -9.54 0.66 -7.60
N SER A 116 -9.83 0.60 -8.91
CA SER A 116 -10.80 1.49 -9.55
C SER A 116 -12.22 1.30 -9.00
N THR A 117 -12.63 0.06 -8.73
CA THR A 117 -13.95 -0.22 -8.17
C THR A 117 -14.09 0.33 -6.76
N ILE A 118 -13.10 0.08 -5.88
CA ILE A 118 -13.15 0.58 -4.50
C ILE A 118 -13.05 2.11 -4.48
N LEU A 119 -12.23 2.72 -5.34
CA LEU A 119 -12.17 4.19 -5.41
C LEU A 119 -13.49 4.81 -5.88
N ALA A 120 -14.16 4.20 -6.85
CA ALA A 120 -15.46 4.67 -7.30
C ALA A 120 -16.50 4.60 -6.17
N ASP A 121 -16.55 3.50 -5.43
CA ASP A 121 -17.43 3.32 -4.27
C ASP A 121 -17.15 4.36 -3.17
N ILE A 122 -15.88 4.59 -2.83
CA ILE A 122 -15.49 5.64 -1.87
C ILE A 122 -15.88 7.03 -2.39
N GLN A 123 -15.76 7.30 -3.69
CA GLN A 123 -16.14 8.59 -4.28
C GLN A 123 -17.65 8.80 -4.20
N ASP A 124 -18.44 7.78 -4.47
CA ASP A 124 -19.90 7.82 -4.40
C ASP A 124 -20.36 8.01 -2.94
N ASP A 125 -19.82 7.26 -1.98
CA ASP A 125 -20.13 7.41 -0.55
C ASP A 125 -19.79 8.83 -0.04
N LEU A 126 -18.64 9.37 -0.42
CA LEU A 126 -18.23 10.71 -0.03
C LEU A 126 -19.12 11.78 -0.68
N ALA A 127 -19.52 11.59 -1.93
CA ALA A 127 -20.44 12.49 -2.62
C ALA A 127 -21.83 12.49 -1.96
N ASP A 128 -22.35 11.33 -1.58
CA ASP A 128 -23.61 11.20 -0.82
C ASP A 128 -23.54 11.91 0.53
N PHE A 129 -22.35 11.94 1.15
CA PHE A 129 -22.08 12.70 2.38
C PHE A 129 -21.78 14.18 2.11
N ASN A 130 -21.86 14.63 0.85
CA ASN A 130 -21.53 15.98 0.39
C ASN A 130 -20.07 16.38 0.65
N VAL A 131 -19.15 15.40 0.55
CA VAL A 131 -17.70 15.62 0.64
C VAL A 131 -17.08 15.38 -0.74
N HIS A 132 -16.47 16.42 -1.30
CA HIS A 132 -15.80 16.36 -2.60
C HIS A 132 -14.32 16.74 -2.46
N PHE A 133 -13.47 15.96 -3.11
CA PHE A 133 -12.03 16.23 -3.17
C PHE A 133 -11.64 16.68 -4.58
N ASP A 134 -10.91 17.80 -4.67
CA ASP A 134 -10.42 18.32 -5.94
C ASP A 134 -9.32 17.44 -6.54
N GLN A 135 -8.61 16.69 -5.68
CA GLN A 135 -7.55 15.79 -6.12
C GLN A 135 -7.56 14.46 -5.35
N TRP A 136 -7.49 13.38 -6.11
CA TRP A 136 -7.26 12.02 -5.65
C TRP A 136 -5.80 11.67 -5.91
N PHE A 137 -4.99 11.73 -4.86
CA PHE A 137 -3.54 11.60 -4.96
C PHE A 137 -3.10 10.16 -4.72
N SER A 138 -2.44 9.54 -5.71
CA SER A 138 -1.93 8.17 -5.66
C SER A 138 -0.61 8.10 -4.88
N GLU A 139 -0.52 7.24 -3.86
CA GLU A 139 0.73 6.95 -3.15
C GLU A 139 1.78 6.36 -4.08
N LYS A 140 1.36 5.52 -5.02
CA LYS A 140 2.26 4.92 -6.02
C LYS A 140 2.99 5.98 -6.84
N SER A 141 2.33 7.11 -7.15
CA SER A 141 2.94 8.21 -7.92
C SER A 141 4.07 8.92 -7.17
N ILE A 142 4.12 8.82 -5.83
CA ILE A 142 5.16 9.49 -5.05
C ILE A 142 6.52 8.79 -5.15
N GLN A 143 6.55 7.51 -5.52
CA GLN A 143 7.81 6.76 -5.60
C GLN A 143 8.81 7.42 -6.53
N ASP A 144 8.34 7.95 -7.66
CA ASP A 144 9.17 8.64 -8.65
C ASP A 144 9.63 10.03 -8.17
N ALA A 145 8.91 10.64 -7.22
CA ALA A 145 9.20 11.94 -6.66
C ALA A 145 10.18 11.91 -5.47
N ILE A 146 10.43 10.71 -4.88
CA ILE A 146 11.33 10.59 -3.72
C ILE A 146 12.75 10.97 -4.08
N VAL A 147 13.29 10.43 -5.18
CA VAL A 147 14.67 10.67 -5.58
C VAL A 147 14.92 12.17 -5.82
N PRO A 148 14.12 12.89 -6.65
CA PRO A 148 14.28 14.32 -6.82
C PRO A 148 14.18 15.15 -5.53
N ALA A 149 13.30 14.76 -4.59
CA ALA A 149 13.18 15.45 -3.31
C ALA A 149 14.44 15.26 -2.43
N LEU A 150 15.00 14.05 -2.41
CA LEU A 150 16.24 13.79 -1.68
C LEU A 150 17.46 14.45 -2.35
N GLU A 151 17.53 14.48 -3.67
CA GLU A 151 18.60 15.18 -4.41
C GLU A 151 18.62 16.68 -4.08
N LEU A 152 17.48 17.32 -3.92
CA LEU A 152 17.38 18.72 -3.49
C LEU A 152 18.00 18.90 -2.09
N LEU A 153 17.71 18.02 -1.15
CA LEU A 153 18.31 18.05 0.19
C LEU A 153 19.82 17.77 0.15
N GLU A 154 20.29 16.87 -0.73
CA GLU A 154 21.70 16.56 -0.90
C GLU A 154 22.46 17.73 -1.49
N GLN A 155 21.96 18.37 -2.55
CA GLN A 155 22.54 19.58 -3.16
C GLN A 155 22.70 20.73 -2.16
N ARG A 156 21.81 20.80 -1.17
CA ARG A 156 21.86 21.78 -0.09
C ARG A 156 22.74 21.35 1.09
N GLY A 157 23.35 20.16 1.04
CA GLY A 157 24.27 19.64 2.06
C GLY A 157 23.60 19.08 3.32
N PHE A 158 22.30 18.79 3.28
CA PHE A 158 21.54 18.31 4.42
C PHE A 158 21.38 16.78 4.49
N LEU A 159 22.02 16.03 3.58
CA LEU A 159 22.10 14.58 3.67
C LEU A 159 23.52 14.13 3.97
N TYR A 160 23.66 12.99 4.66
CA TYR A 160 24.93 12.33 4.90
C TYR A 160 24.80 10.81 5.01
N GLN A 161 25.88 10.09 4.74
CA GLN A 161 25.94 8.63 4.85
C GLN A 161 26.46 8.24 6.25
N LYS A 162 25.78 7.27 6.88
CA LYS A 162 26.23 6.67 8.13
C LYS A 162 25.69 5.24 8.25
N ASP A 163 26.58 4.30 8.58
CA ASP A 163 26.25 2.86 8.75
C ASP A 163 25.47 2.27 7.55
N GLY A 164 25.85 2.66 6.34
CA GLY A 164 25.21 2.24 5.10
C GLY A 164 23.87 2.92 4.80
N ASN A 165 23.31 3.69 5.73
CA ASN A 165 22.05 4.42 5.54
C ASN A 165 22.31 5.87 5.10
N LEU A 166 21.36 6.44 4.36
CA LEU A 166 21.30 7.87 4.06
C LEU A 166 20.45 8.57 5.10
N TRP A 167 21.02 9.59 5.74
CA TRP A 167 20.43 10.34 6.83
C TRP A 167 20.16 11.79 6.46
N PHE A 168 19.06 12.33 6.92
CA PHE A 168 18.74 13.76 6.86
C PHE A 168 19.07 14.43 8.20
N LYS A 169 19.76 15.55 8.14
CA LYS A 169 20.22 16.37 9.30
C LYS A 169 19.05 17.17 9.89
N SER A 170 18.00 16.49 10.33
CA SER A 170 16.80 17.15 10.83
C SER A 170 17.02 17.92 12.14
N THR A 171 18.08 17.57 12.91
CA THR A 171 18.46 18.29 14.13
C THR A 171 18.87 19.73 13.86
N GLU A 172 19.44 20.04 12.68
CA GLU A 172 19.80 21.41 12.30
C GLU A 172 18.55 22.31 12.16
N PHE A 173 17.36 21.71 12.06
CA PHE A 173 16.07 22.39 11.89
C PHE A 173 15.10 22.15 13.07
N GLY A 174 15.62 21.71 14.24
CA GLY A 174 14.85 21.62 15.49
C GLY A 174 14.11 20.29 15.72
N ASP A 175 14.41 19.24 14.96
CA ASP A 175 14.00 17.88 15.31
C ASP A 175 14.90 17.34 16.44
N GLU A 176 14.44 16.33 17.14
CA GLU A 176 15.13 15.73 18.29
C GLU A 176 16.36 14.87 17.89
N LYS A 177 16.31 14.31 16.67
CA LYS A 177 17.40 13.48 16.11
C LYS A 177 17.34 13.48 14.59
N ASP A 178 18.48 13.20 13.95
CA ASP A 178 18.54 12.98 12.52
C ASP A 178 17.73 11.76 12.09
N ARG A 179 17.27 11.76 10.84
CA ARG A 179 16.33 10.76 10.34
C ARG A 179 16.88 10.00 9.14
N VAL A 180 16.73 8.69 9.15
CA VAL A 180 17.03 7.85 7.99
C VAL A 180 15.98 8.10 6.91
N VAL A 181 16.44 8.41 5.69
CA VAL A 181 15.59 8.56 4.51
C VAL A 181 15.75 7.38 3.54
N ARG A 182 16.94 6.73 3.51
CA ARG A 182 17.16 5.50 2.74
C ARG A 182 18.00 4.53 3.57
N ARG A 183 17.53 3.29 3.65
CA ARG A 183 18.22 2.21 4.38
C ARG A 183 19.38 1.64 3.61
N ALA A 184 20.27 0.91 4.28
CA ALA A 184 21.43 0.22 3.69
C ALA A 184 21.04 -0.78 2.57
N ASN A 185 19.86 -1.36 2.62
CA ASN A 185 19.33 -2.24 1.58
C ASN A 185 18.77 -1.48 0.36
N GLY A 186 18.91 -0.15 0.31
CA GLY A 186 18.43 0.71 -0.77
C GLY A 186 16.98 1.16 -0.65
N GLN A 187 16.19 0.61 0.29
CA GLN A 187 14.78 0.96 0.46
C GLN A 187 14.61 2.34 1.11
N PHE A 188 13.69 3.13 0.58
CA PHE A 188 13.26 4.39 1.19
C PHE A 188 12.45 4.14 2.44
N THR A 189 12.50 5.09 3.36
CA THR A 189 11.64 5.09 4.56
C THR A 189 10.33 5.81 4.27
N TYR A 190 9.32 5.58 5.09
CA TYR A 190 8.07 6.38 5.01
C TYR A 190 8.33 7.89 5.10
N PHE A 191 9.33 8.29 5.87
CA PHE A 191 9.70 9.70 5.98
C PHE A 191 10.22 10.29 4.66
N ALA A 192 10.93 9.52 3.84
CA ALA A 192 11.34 9.96 2.50
C ALA A 192 10.12 10.18 1.59
N SER A 193 9.10 9.30 1.68
CA SER A 193 7.84 9.48 0.95
C SER A 193 7.09 10.73 1.43
N ASP A 194 7.06 10.98 2.74
CA ASP A 194 6.43 12.16 3.32
C ASP A 194 7.11 13.47 2.87
N ILE A 195 8.45 13.48 2.80
CA ILE A 195 9.22 14.62 2.26
C ILE A 195 8.80 14.90 0.81
N ALA A 196 8.76 13.88 -0.02
CA ALA A 196 8.38 14.00 -1.42
C ALA A 196 6.92 14.46 -1.59
N TYR A 197 6.01 13.94 -0.78
CA TYR A 197 4.59 14.31 -0.83
C TYR A 197 4.35 15.77 -0.40
N HIS A 198 5.03 16.24 0.64
CA HIS A 198 4.91 17.63 1.04
C HIS A 198 5.56 18.59 0.02
N LYS A 199 6.67 18.19 -0.59
CA LYS A 199 7.25 18.92 -1.71
C LYS A 199 6.26 19.03 -2.87
N ASP A 200 5.60 17.93 -3.26
CA ASP A 200 4.58 17.91 -4.30
C ASP A 200 3.43 18.88 -4.00
N LYS A 201 2.95 18.92 -2.74
CA LYS A 201 1.92 19.89 -2.32
C LYS A 201 2.36 21.34 -2.53
N LEU A 202 3.61 21.66 -2.22
CA LEU A 202 4.17 23.00 -2.38
C LEU A 202 4.39 23.34 -3.85
N ASP A 203 4.87 22.39 -4.64
CA ASP A 203 5.08 22.56 -6.09
C ASP A 203 3.76 22.82 -6.85
N ARG A 204 2.61 22.43 -6.29
CA ARG A 204 1.27 22.76 -6.82
C ARG A 204 0.90 24.24 -6.68
N GLY A 205 1.70 25.04 -5.97
CA GLY A 205 1.54 26.48 -5.87
C GLY A 205 0.46 26.96 -4.89
N TYR A 206 0.13 26.18 -3.87
CA TYR A 206 -0.76 26.60 -2.81
C TYR A 206 -0.04 27.59 -1.87
N ASP A 207 -0.69 28.71 -1.54
CA ASP A 207 -0.19 29.69 -0.57
C ASP A 207 -0.19 29.16 0.86
N LYS A 208 -1.04 28.19 1.15
CA LYS A 208 -1.18 27.59 2.48
C LYS A 208 -1.48 26.10 2.39
N ILE A 209 -0.74 25.31 3.15
CA ILE A 209 -0.96 23.89 3.31
C ILE A 209 -1.43 23.63 4.74
N ILE A 210 -2.50 22.84 4.88
CA ILE A 210 -3.06 22.44 6.15
C ILE A 210 -3.10 20.91 6.19
N ASP A 211 -2.34 20.32 7.10
CA ASP A 211 -2.40 18.90 7.39
C ASP A 211 -3.20 18.67 8.68
N VAL A 212 -4.26 17.87 8.59
CA VAL A 212 -5.07 17.47 9.75
C VAL A 212 -4.60 16.09 10.20
N TRP A 213 -3.88 16.05 11.32
CA TRP A 213 -3.32 14.83 11.88
C TRP A 213 -3.92 14.51 13.24
N GLY A 214 -3.99 13.21 13.55
CA GLY A 214 -4.29 12.74 14.91
C GLY A 214 -3.17 13.12 15.90
N SER A 215 -3.50 13.10 17.18
CA SER A 215 -2.56 13.48 18.26
C SER A 215 -1.34 12.56 18.35
N ASP A 216 -1.43 11.33 17.88
CA ASP A 216 -0.34 10.36 17.74
C ASP A 216 0.75 10.80 16.75
N HIS A 217 0.42 11.68 15.80
CA HIS A 217 1.37 12.26 14.84
C HIS A 217 2.09 13.52 15.34
N HIS A 218 1.91 13.94 16.60
CA HIS A 218 2.52 15.16 17.13
C HIS A 218 4.05 15.23 16.90
N GLY A 219 4.77 14.13 17.09
CA GLY A 219 6.21 14.04 16.82
C GLY A 219 6.61 14.18 15.35
N TYR A 220 5.66 14.04 14.41
CA TYR A 220 5.90 14.19 12.98
C TYR A 220 6.00 15.64 12.53
N ILE A 221 5.34 16.57 13.22
CA ILE A 221 5.28 17.99 12.86
C ILE A 221 6.68 18.58 12.72
N LYS A 222 7.56 18.35 13.71
CA LYS A 222 8.93 18.86 13.68
C LYS A 222 9.74 18.32 12.52
N ARG A 223 9.60 17.03 12.21
CA ARG A 223 10.31 16.36 11.10
C ARG A 223 9.93 16.92 9.74
N VAL A 224 8.63 17.07 9.49
CA VAL A 224 8.13 17.58 8.21
C VAL A 224 8.54 19.05 8.05
N LYS A 225 8.35 19.88 9.08
CA LYS A 225 8.82 21.28 9.05
C LYS A 225 10.32 21.38 8.81
N ALA A 226 11.13 20.55 9.46
CA ALA A 226 12.57 20.50 9.23
C ALA A 226 12.91 20.23 7.76
N ALA A 227 12.26 19.24 7.15
CA ALA A 227 12.49 18.89 5.75
C ALA A 227 12.09 20.03 4.80
N LEU A 228 10.92 20.66 5.02
CA LEU A 228 10.45 21.77 4.20
C LEU A 228 11.38 22.99 4.31
N THR A 229 11.79 23.36 5.53
CA THR A 229 12.76 24.44 5.75
C THR A 229 14.10 24.14 5.08
N ALA A 230 14.59 22.89 5.18
CA ALA A 230 15.83 22.48 4.51
C ALA A 230 15.72 22.56 2.97
N MET A 231 14.54 22.30 2.40
CA MET A 231 14.27 22.46 0.97
C MET A 231 14.06 23.92 0.55
N GLY A 232 13.95 24.86 1.50
CA GLY A 232 13.85 26.31 1.24
C GLY A 232 12.43 26.84 1.17
N TYR A 233 11.49 26.14 1.76
CA TYR A 233 10.10 26.60 1.90
C TYR A 233 9.82 27.21 3.27
#